data_ef0deefd345512207056faee9a6010eb
#
_entry.id   ef0deefd345512207056faee9a6010eb
#
_cell.length_a   1.000
_cell.length_b   1.000
_cell.length_c   1.000
_cell.angle_alpha   90.00
_cell.angle_beta   90.00
_cell.angle_gamma   90.00
#
_symmetry.space_group_name_H-M   'P 1'
#
loop_
_entity.id
_entity.type
_entity.pdbx_description
1 polymer ?
#
loop_
_entity_poly.entity_id
_entity_poly.type
_entity_poly.pdbx_seq_one_letter_code
_entity_poly.pdbx_strand_id
1 'polypeptide(L)'
;SKDLLMNIEPEGGDKVRFKIFATSEQTVKVVLKGEDGTVYYSKQVVITPEELLDETVDVAGEKFNKLSLEITANGKELLYWHAEPEEVKPIPDAAEAALLPEEIKTTEQLYLTGLHLEQYRHATYNPVDYYEEALRRDPIDVRNNNALGLWYIRKGRFRKAEQYLLTAVKTLQKRNPNPYDGEPLYNLGLALKYQGRYNEAYDRFYKSCWNAAWQDAGYFACAQIATMQGRLEDALDEVDRSLTVSYTHLRAHET
;
A
#
# COMPACT_ATOMS: atom_id res chain seq x y z
N SER A 1 12.48 8.41 -18.41
CA SER A 1 11.76 8.37 -19.70
C SER A 1 10.86 7.14 -19.73
N LYS A 2 9.76 7.18 -20.49
CA LYS A 2 8.91 5.98 -20.69
C LYS A 2 9.59 4.94 -21.60
N ASP A 3 10.56 5.37 -22.39
CA ASP A 3 11.14 4.58 -23.46
C ASP A 3 12.56 4.07 -23.16
N LEU A 4 13.21 4.60 -22.12
CA LEU A 4 14.55 4.25 -21.71
C LEU A 4 14.65 4.06 -20.20
N LEU A 5 15.39 3.03 -19.80
CA LEU A 5 15.81 2.79 -18.42
C LEU A 5 17.34 2.74 -18.37
N MET A 6 17.95 3.25 -17.32
CA MET A 6 19.38 3.10 -17.11
C MET A 6 19.69 2.71 -15.66
N ASN A 7 20.77 1.98 -15.49
CA ASN A 7 21.43 1.72 -14.23
C ASN A 7 22.91 2.07 -14.36
N ILE A 8 23.51 2.62 -13.31
CA ILE A 8 24.93 2.90 -13.24
C ILE A 8 25.43 2.54 -11.84
N GLU A 9 26.55 1.85 -11.78
CA GLU A 9 27.12 1.33 -10.53
C GLU A 9 28.66 1.36 -10.57
N PRO A 10 29.34 1.56 -9.44
CA PRO A 10 30.78 1.38 -9.36
C PRO A 10 31.12 -0.11 -9.47
N GLU A 11 32.11 -0.47 -10.33
CA GLU A 11 32.54 -1.86 -10.54
C GLU A 11 33.87 -2.21 -9.82
N GLY A 12 34.29 -1.34 -8.88
CA GLY A 12 35.56 -1.47 -8.17
C GLY A 12 36.75 -0.82 -8.87
N GLY A 13 37.69 -0.32 -8.06
CA GLY A 13 38.76 0.53 -8.56
C GLY A 13 38.22 1.80 -9.21
N ASP A 14 38.82 2.22 -10.30
CA ASP A 14 38.43 3.42 -11.05
C ASP A 14 37.45 3.11 -12.19
N LYS A 15 36.62 2.07 -12.05
CA LYS A 15 35.70 1.62 -13.11
C LYS A 15 34.25 1.82 -12.69
N VAL A 16 33.44 2.19 -13.68
CA VAL A 16 32.00 2.37 -13.57
C VAL A 16 31.34 1.55 -14.69
N ARG A 17 30.31 0.79 -14.32
CA ARG A 17 29.49 0.03 -15.25
C ARG A 17 28.14 0.70 -15.38
N PHE A 18 27.65 0.85 -16.60
CA PHE A 18 26.29 1.28 -16.84
C PHE A 18 25.60 0.38 -17.85
N LYS A 19 24.27 0.25 -17.63
CA LYS A 19 23.37 -0.52 -18.47
C LYS A 19 22.24 0.37 -18.93
N ILE A 20 21.89 0.31 -20.22
CA ILE A 20 20.81 1.07 -20.79
C ILE A 20 19.90 0.13 -21.57
N PHE A 21 18.61 0.16 -21.25
CA PHE A 21 17.55 -0.61 -21.90
C PHE A 21 16.58 0.34 -22.61
N ALA A 22 16.09 -0.06 -23.79
CA ALA A 22 15.08 0.67 -24.53
C ALA A 22 13.84 -0.20 -24.76
N THR A 23 12.65 0.40 -24.68
CA THR A 23 11.37 -0.28 -24.98
C THR A 23 11.06 -0.34 -26.47
N SER A 24 11.81 0.40 -27.29
CA SER A 24 11.75 0.41 -28.77
C SER A 24 13.12 0.71 -29.33
N GLU A 25 13.35 0.37 -30.60
CA GLU A 25 14.63 0.70 -31.29
C GLU A 25 14.86 2.20 -31.32
N GLN A 26 16.02 2.65 -30.82
CA GLN A 26 16.38 4.06 -30.73
C GLN A 26 17.88 4.25 -31.02
N THR A 27 18.21 5.27 -31.82
CA THR A 27 19.57 5.74 -31.98
C THR A 27 19.84 6.85 -30.98
N VAL A 28 20.70 6.60 -30.01
CA VAL A 28 21.02 7.53 -28.93
C VAL A 28 22.50 7.84 -28.87
N LYS A 29 22.84 9.01 -28.38
CA LYS A 29 24.19 9.37 -27.97
C LYS A 29 24.28 9.28 -26.46
N VAL A 30 25.23 8.47 -25.98
CA VAL A 30 25.50 8.26 -24.56
C VAL A 30 26.80 8.93 -24.20
N VAL A 31 26.82 9.75 -23.15
CA VAL A 31 28.01 10.49 -22.70
C VAL A 31 28.14 10.39 -21.18
N LEU A 32 29.29 9.85 -20.71
CA LEU A 32 29.68 9.84 -19.30
C LEU A 32 30.69 10.95 -19.06
N LYS A 33 30.43 11.83 -18.11
CA LYS A 33 31.26 13.01 -17.78
C LYS A 33 31.59 13.06 -16.32
N GLY A 34 32.74 13.65 -15.97
CA GLY A 34 33.07 14.16 -14.66
C GLY A 34 32.48 15.56 -14.39
N GLU A 35 32.54 15.99 -13.16
CA GLU A 35 32.06 17.32 -12.72
C GLU A 35 32.83 18.46 -13.40
N ASP A 36 34.11 18.24 -13.70
CA ASP A 36 34.96 19.19 -14.41
C ASP A 36 34.70 19.25 -15.93
N GLY A 37 33.79 18.45 -16.45
CA GLY A 37 33.45 18.32 -17.87
C GLY A 37 34.31 17.32 -18.64
N THR A 38 35.25 16.61 -17.99
CA THR A 38 36.02 15.55 -18.60
C THR A 38 35.11 14.44 -19.12
N VAL A 39 35.25 14.06 -20.39
CA VAL A 39 34.42 13.01 -21.02
C VAL A 39 35.18 11.68 -20.95
N TYR A 40 34.64 10.75 -20.20
CA TYR A 40 35.18 9.39 -20.05
C TYR A 40 34.61 8.41 -21.06
N TYR A 41 33.38 8.64 -21.52
CA TYR A 41 32.74 7.85 -22.56
C TYR A 41 31.82 8.72 -23.42
N SER A 42 31.91 8.51 -24.73
CA SER A 42 30.99 9.15 -25.68
C SER A 42 30.81 8.24 -26.90
N LYS A 43 29.61 7.73 -27.08
CA LYS A 43 29.30 6.83 -28.20
C LYS A 43 27.88 7.06 -28.70
N GLN A 44 27.71 7.00 -30.03
CA GLN A 44 26.38 6.91 -30.62
C GLN A 44 26.08 5.44 -30.89
N VAL A 45 24.98 4.93 -30.40
CA VAL A 45 24.60 3.52 -30.47
C VAL A 45 23.11 3.38 -30.81
N VAL A 46 22.77 2.27 -31.45
CA VAL A 46 21.39 1.81 -31.60
C VAL A 46 21.10 0.86 -30.44
N ILE A 47 20.05 1.10 -29.70
CA ILE A 47 19.58 0.26 -28.60
C ILE A 47 18.22 -0.28 -28.98
N THR A 48 17.97 -1.56 -28.73
CA THR A 48 16.73 -2.26 -29.03
C THR A 48 16.17 -2.93 -27.78
N PRO A 49 14.91 -3.34 -27.76
CA PRO A 49 14.33 -4.11 -26.63
C PRO A 49 15.02 -5.47 -26.42
N GLU A 50 15.69 -5.99 -27.45
CA GLU A 50 16.31 -7.31 -27.44
C GLU A 50 17.79 -7.25 -27.05
N GLU A 51 18.45 -6.08 -27.21
CA GLU A 51 19.86 -5.91 -26.98
C GLU A 51 20.13 -4.73 -26.02
N LEU A 52 20.58 -5.08 -24.83
CA LEU A 52 20.95 -4.16 -23.75
C LEU A 52 22.35 -3.57 -24.06
N LEU A 53 22.51 -2.25 -23.93
CA LEU A 53 23.83 -1.65 -23.86
C LEU A 53 24.41 -1.87 -22.45
N ASP A 54 25.51 -2.58 -22.35
CA ASP A 54 26.24 -2.89 -21.11
C ASP A 54 27.72 -2.54 -21.31
N GLU A 55 28.17 -1.49 -20.65
CA GLU A 55 29.53 -0.96 -20.83
C GLU A 55 30.19 -0.72 -19.47
N THR A 56 31.50 -1.06 -19.40
CA THR A 56 32.37 -0.73 -18.28
C THR A 56 33.39 0.27 -18.71
N VAL A 57 33.51 1.38 -18.02
CA VAL A 57 34.37 2.52 -18.37
C VAL A 57 35.34 2.83 -17.24
N ASP A 58 36.60 3.03 -17.55
CA ASP A 58 37.61 3.54 -16.63
C ASP A 58 37.47 5.07 -16.51
N VAL A 59 37.28 5.56 -15.30
CA VAL A 59 37.06 6.98 -15.01
C VAL A 59 38.28 7.66 -14.40
N ALA A 60 39.47 7.01 -14.52
CA ALA A 60 40.76 7.59 -14.20
C ALA A 60 40.87 8.28 -12.82
N GLY A 61 40.29 7.66 -11.77
CA GLY A 61 40.32 8.16 -10.39
C GLY A 61 39.27 9.21 -10.06
N GLU A 62 38.33 9.53 -10.98
CA GLU A 62 37.21 10.38 -10.65
C GLU A 62 36.26 9.66 -9.68
N LYS A 63 35.77 10.42 -8.69
CA LYS A 63 34.85 9.86 -7.71
C LYS A 63 33.47 9.60 -8.32
N PHE A 64 32.88 8.47 -8.01
CA PHE A 64 31.56 8.09 -8.51
C PHE A 64 30.50 9.18 -8.28
N ASN A 65 30.50 9.85 -7.12
CA ASN A 65 29.58 10.93 -6.79
C ASN A 65 29.78 12.24 -7.58
N LYS A 66 30.77 12.30 -8.47
CA LYS A 66 31.06 13.43 -9.37
C LYS A 66 30.77 13.12 -10.83
N LEU A 67 30.24 11.92 -11.09
CA LEU A 67 29.92 11.50 -12.43
C LEU A 67 28.49 11.88 -12.83
N SER A 68 28.31 12.11 -14.12
CA SER A 68 27.00 12.27 -14.75
C SER A 68 26.92 11.46 -16.04
N LEU A 69 25.78 10.85 -16.32
CA LEU A 69 25.48 10.10 -17.54
C LEU A 69 24.30 10.76 -18.26
N GLU A 70 24.55 11.17 -19.49
CA GLU A 70 23.58 11.86 -20.35
C GLU A 70 23.25 11.00 -21.57
N ILE A 71 21.98 10.82 -21.87
CA ILE A 71 21.50 10.11 -23.05
C ILE A 71 20.65 11.07 -23.87
N THR A 72 21.08 11.31 -25.12
CA THR A 72 20.40 12.22 -26.04
C THR A 72 20.04 11.54 -27.36
N ALA A 73 18.92 11.95 -27.96
CA ALA A 73 18.58 11.59 -29.35
C ALA A 73 18.14 12.84 -30.10
N ASN A 74 18.63 13.01 -31.31
CA ASN A 74 18.30 14.17 -32.17
C ASN A 74 18.51 15.53 -31.48
N GLY A 75 19.53 15.63 -30.62
CA GLY A 75 19.82 16.84 -29.83
C GLY A 75 18.88 17.11 -28.64
N LYS A 76 17.96 16.21 -28.34
CA LYS A 76 17.08 16.28 -27.18
C LYS A 76 17.56 15.31 -26.09
N GLU A 77 17.62 15.78 -24.85
CA GLU A 77 17.89 14.93 -23.70
C GLU A 77 16.71 13.98 -23.45
N LEU A 78 17.00 12.69 -23.36
CA LEU A 78 16.03 11.64 -23.06
C LEU A 78 16.12 11.18 -21.60
N LEU A 79 17.35 11.02 -21.10
CA LEU A 79 17.64 10.66 -19.72
C LEU A 79 18.91 11.36 -19.26
N TYR A 80 18.91 11.80 -18.03
CA TYR A 80 20.05 12.34 -17.33
C TYR A 80 20.16 11.67 -15.95
N TRP A 81 21.36 11.30 -15.58
CA TRP A 81 21.69 10.81 -14.25
C TRP A 81 22.89 11.58 -13.71
N HIS A 82 22.81 11.92 -12.46
CA HIS A 82 23.92 12.45 -11.68
C HIS A 82 23.94 11.74 -10.35
N ALA A 83 25.11 11.34 -9.86
CA ALA A 83 25.23 10.73 -8.56
C ALA A 83 24.77 11.70 -7.47
N GLU A 84 23.86 11.26 -6.62
CA GLU A 84 23.50 12.03 -5.43
C GLU A 84 24.73 12.14 -4.51
N PRO A 85 25.01 13.34 -3.94
CA PRO A 85 26.04 13.46 -2.94
C PRO A 85 25.76 12.51 -1.79
N GLU A 86 26.79 11.87 -1.24
CA GLU A 86 26.67 11.05 -0.03
C GLU A 86 26.15 11.92 1.11
N GLU A 87 24.86 11.94 1.29
CA GLU A 87 24.23 12.56 2.43
C GLU A 87 24.41 11.64 3.63
N VAL A 88 25.35 11.96 4.48
CA VAL A 88 25.49 11.27 5.78
C VAL A 88 24.29 11.66 6.62
N LYS A 89 23.20 10.92 6.48
CA LYS A 89 22.03 11.09 7.34
C LYS A 89 22.43 10.67 8.75
N PRO A 90 22.12 11.49 9.78
CA PRO A 90 22.35 11.08 11.16
C PRO A 90 21.61 9.75 11.40
N ILE A 91 22.28 8.85 12.09
CA ILE A 91 21.65 7.58 12.51
C ILE A 91 20.44 7.97 13.37
N PRO A 92 19.22 7.55 13.01
CA PRO A 92 18.05 7.85 13.82
C PRO A 92 18.20 7.24 15.22
N ASP A 93 17.65 7.94 16.21
CA ASP A 93 17.61 7.43 17.58
C ASP A 93 16.98 6.03 17.63
N ALA A 94 17.38 5.23 18.61
CA ALA A 94 16.83 3.92 18.81
C ALA A 94 15.30 4.01 19.03
N ALA A 95 14.54 3.09 18.44
CA ALA A 95 13.10 3.02 18.64
C ALA A 95 12.76 2.83 20.13
N GLU A 96 11.91 3.69 20.67
CA GLU A 96 11.42 3.55 22.03
C GLU A 96 10.35 2.45 22.12
N ALA A 97 10.30 1.77 23.27
CA ALA A 97 9.25 0.79 23.53
C ALA A 97 7.87 1.49 23.60
N ALA A 98 6.83 0.79 23.19
CA ALA A 98 5.46 1.30 23.35
C ALA A 98 5.15 1.55 24.83
N LEU A 99 4.51 2.68 25.13
CA LEU A 99 4.01 2.97 26.47
C LEU A 99 2.98 1.92 26.90
N LEU A 100 2.87 1.65 28.18
CA LEU A 100 1.79 0.81 28.71
C LEU A 100 0.42 1.45 28.45
N PRO A 101 -0.64 0.65 28.26
CA PRO A 101 -1.97 1.21 27.95
C PRO A 101 -2.45 2.30 28.92
N GLU A 102 -2.16 2.15 30.21
CA GLU A 102 -2.58 3.09 31.25
C GLU A 102 -1.85 4.43 31.17
N GLU A 103 -0.63 4.44 30.60
CA GLU A 103 0.22 5.63 30.45
C GLU A 103 -0.19 6.49 29.26
N ILE A 104 -0.87 5.90 28.29
CA ILE A 104 -1.35 6.60 27.09
C ILE A 104 -2.56 7.47 27.45
N LYS A 105 -2.51 8.75 27.07
CA LYS A 105 -3.50 9.74 27.52
C LYS A 105 -4.84 9.68 26.78
N THR A 106 -4.85 9.38 25.50
CA THR A 106 -6.05 9.49 24.66
C THR A 106 -6.47 8.13 24.08
N THR A 107 -7.78 7.95 23.87
CA THR A 107 -8.33 6.74 23.21
C THR A 107 -7.85 6.60 21.78
N GLU A 108 -7.60 7.73 21.11
CA GLU A 108 -7.01 7.72 19.75
C GLU A 108 -5.60 7.15 19.72
N GLN A 109 -4.74 7.60 20.64
CA GLN A 109 -3.39 7.06 20.76
C GLN A 109 -3.40 5.57 21.13
N LEU A 110 -4.30 5.15 22.01
CA LEU A 110 -4.50 3.74 22.34
C LEU A 110 -4.86 2.93 21.08
N TYR A 111 -5.81 3.42 20.30
CA TYR A 111 -6.17 2.78 19.02
C TYR A 111 -4.96 2.68 18.07
N LEU A 112 -4.25 3.78 17.83
CA LEU A 112 -3.12 3.81 16.91
C LEU A 112 -1.96 2.91 17.38
N THR A 113 -1.68 2.89 18.68
CA THR A 113 -0.65 1.99 19.24
C THR A 113 -1.07 0.53 19.10
N GLY A 114 -2.31 0.19 19.45
CA GLY A 114 -2.84 -1.16 19.27
C GLY A 114 -2.80 -1.61 17.81
N LEU A 115 -3.20 -0.75 16.89
CA LEU A 115 -3.15 -1.01 15.44
C LEU A 115 -1.72 -1.24 14.94
N HIS A 116 -0.78 -0.42 15.38
CA HIS A 116 0.64 -0.58 15.05
C HIS A 116 1.18 -1.93 15.53
N LEU A 117 0.94 -2.27 16.79
CA LEU A 117 1.38 -3.56 17.37
C LEU A 117 0.76 -4.76 16.65
N GLU A 118 -0.49 -4.64 16.20
CA GLU A 118 -1.17 -5.68 15.43
C GLU A 118 -0.58 -5.84 14.02
N GLN A 119 -0.32 -4.73 13.32
CA GLN A 119 0.26 -4.73 11.98
C GLN A 119 1.67 -5.32 11.97
N TYR A 120 2.50 -4.95 12.92
CA TYR A 120 3.87 -5.45 13.05
C TYR A 120 3.98 -6.77 13.81
N ARG A 121 2.87 -7.36 14.26
CA ARG A 121 2.82 -8.62 15.02
C ARG A 121 3.80 -8.62 16.19
N HIS A 122 3.77 -7.57 16.99
CA HIS A 122 4.71 -7.38 18.08
C HIS A 122 4.64 -8.54 19.08
N ALA A 123 5.80 -9.11 19.45
CA ALA A 123 5.86 -10.32 20.28
C ALA A 123 5.60 -10.06 21.76
N THR A 124 5.94 -8.86 22.25
CA THR A 124 5.93 -8.53 23.69
C THR A 124 4.62 -7.86 24.13
N TYR A 125 4.05 -6.97 23.30
CA TYR A 125 2.86 -6.22 23.63
C TYR A 125 1.66 -6.75 22.88
N ASN A 126 0.54 -6.95 23.61
CA ASN A 126 -0.69 -7.44 23.01
C ASN A 126 -1.59 -6.25 22.60
N PRO A 127 -1.95 -6.11 21.31
CA PRO A 127 -2.80 -5.01 20.86
C PRO A 127 -4.16 -4.94 21.55
N VAL A 128 -4.70 -6.08 21.99
CA VAL A 128 -5.99 -6.15 22.67
C VAL A 128 -6.00 -5.32 23.95
N ASP A 129 -4.91 -5.29 24.71
CA ASP A 129 -4.83 -4.58 25.98
C ASP A 129 -5.02 -3.06 25.77
N TYR A 130 -4.55 -2.53 24.64
CA TYR A 130 -4.73 -1.12 24.27
C TYR A 130 -6.17 -0.82 23.84
N TYR A 131 -6.79 -1.70 23.06
CA TYR A 131 -8.19 -1.54 22.66
C TYR A 131 -9.13 -1.68 23.86
N GLU A 132 -8.88 -2.61 24.77
CA GLU A 132 -9.68 -2.79 25.98
C GLU A 132 -9.53 -1.60 26.95
N GLU A 133 -8.34 -1.04 27.11
CA GLU A 133 -8.14 0.18 27.89
C GLU A 133 -8.87 1.39 27.26
N ALA A 134 -8.85 1.51 25.93
CA ALA A 134 -9.63 2.55 25.26
C ALA A 134 -11.14 2.40 25.52
N LEU A 135 -11.67 1.18 25.45
CA LEU A 135 -13.08 0.90 25.71
C LEU A 135 -13.45 1.00 27.19
N ARG A 136 -12.50 0.83 28.11
CA ARG A 136 -12.71 1.11 29.53
C ARG A 136 -12.97 2.61 29.75
N ARG A 137 -12.34 3.48 28.99
CA ARG A 137 -12.52 4.95 29.05
C ARG A 137 -13.73 5.42 28.25
N ASP A 138 -13.91 4.89 27.04
CA ASP A 138 -15.07 5.17 26.18
C ASP A 138 -15.65 3.88 25.59
N PRO A 139 -16.63 3.27 26.24
CA PRO A 139 -17.22 2.00 25.83
C PRO A 139 -17.88 2.02 24.45
N ILE A 140 -18.19 3.19 23.93
CA ILE A 140 -18.85 3.35 22.62
C ILE A 140 -17.92 3.84 21.51
N ASP A 141 -16.61 3.93 21.77
CA ASP A 141 -15.65 4.30 20.74
C ASP A 141 -15.73 3.35 19.55
N VAL A 142 -15.98 3.91 18.35
CA VAL A 142 -16.26 3.14 17.14
C VAL A 142 -15.04 2.35 16.68
N ARG A 143 -13.84 2.97 16.68
CA ARG A 143 -12.63 2.37 16.14
C ARG A 143 -12.13 1.22 17.01
N ASN A 144 -12.11 1.40 18.31
CA ASN A 144 -11.66 0.35 19.24
C ASN A 144 -12.65 -0.82 19.30
N ASN A 145 -13.97 -0.57 19.25
CA ASN A 145 -14.96 -1.62 19.10
C ASN A 145 -14.81 -2.39 17.77
N ASN A 146 -14.57 -1.68 16.66
CA ASN A 146 -14.34 -2.31 15.37
C ASN A 146 -13.07 -3.16 15.37
N ALA A 147 -11.96 -2.64 15.91
CA ALA A 147 -10.68 -3.35 16.00
C ALA A 147 -10.82 -4.66 16.82
N LEU A 148 -11.44 -4.61 18.00
CA LEU A 148 -11.70 -5.82 18.78
C LEU A 148 -12.65 -6.77 18.08
N GLY A 149 -13.67 -6.25 17.40
CA GLY A 149 -14.56 -7.07 16.57
C GLY A 149 -13.79 -7.84 15.52
N LEU A 150 -12.94 -7.17 14.76
CA LEU A 150 -12.10 -7.79 13.73
C LEU A 150 -11.09 -8.79 14.33
N TRP A 151 -10.48 -8.45 15.46
CA TRP A 151 -9.60 -9.37 16.19
C TRP A 151 -10.32 -10.68 16.55
N TYR A 152 -11.56 -10.60 17.08
CA TYR A 152 -12.33 -11.80 17.43
C TYR A 152 -12.83 -12.57 16.21
N ILE A 153 -13.10 -11.92 15.06
CA ILE A 153 -13.37 -12.62 13.79
C ILE A 153 -12.16 -13.50 13.41
N ARG A 154 -10.95 -12.94 13.43
CA ARG A 154 -9.71 -13.66 13.10
C ARG A 154 -9.44 -14.83 14.05
N LYS A 155 -9.96 -14.79 15.28
CA LYS A 155 -9.89 -15.89 16.25
C LYS A 155 -11.07 -16.87 16.18
N GLY A 156 -11.97 -16.73 15.20
CA GLY A 156 -13.16 -17.57 15.05
C GLY A 156 -14.23 -17.38 16.14
N ARG A 157 -14.13 -16.31 16.92
CA ARG A 157 -15.06 -16.02 18.03
C ARG A 157 -16.18 -15.07 17.56
N PHE A 158 -16.94 -15.50 16.57
CA PHE A 158 -17.89 -14.67 15.85
C PHE A 158 -18.98 -14.04 16.71
N ARG A 159 -19.52 -14.76 17.71
CA ARG A 159 -20.51 -14.20 18.64
C ARG A 159 -19.93 -13.07 19.51
N LYS A 160 -18.67 -13.21 19.95
CA LYS A 160 -18.01 -12.15 20.70
C LYS A 160 -17.69 -10.95 19.80
N ALA A 161 -17.23 -11.20 18.58
CA ALA A 161 -17.01 -10.16 17.57
C ALA A 161 -18.28 -9.35 17.30
N GLU A 162 -19.42 -10.03 17.13
CA GLU A 162 -20.70 -9.39 16.87
C GLU A 162 -21.07 -8.35 17.95
N GLN A 163 -20.82 -8.63 19.23
CA GLN A 163 -21.15 -7.71 20.32
C GLN A 163 -20.41 -6.36 20.17
N TYR A 164 -19.12 -6.40 19.89
CA TYR A 164 -18.32 -5.20 19.67
C TYR A 164 -18.75 -4.47 18.39
N LEU A 165 -18.94 -5.20 17.30
CA LEU A 165 -19.31 -4.63 16.01
C LEU A 165 -20.72 -4.02 16.02
N LEU A 166 -21.66 -4.59 16.74
CA LEU A 166 -22.97 -3.98 16.96
C LEU A 166 -22.86 -2.65 17.71
N THR A 167 -21.98 -2.56 18.71
CA THR A 167 -21.72 -1.31 19.41
C THR A 167 -21.13 -0.27 18.49
N ALA A 168 -20.12 -0.64 17.70
CA ALA A 168 -19.51 0.23 16.70
C ALA A 168 -20.54 0.76 15.69
N VAL A 169 -21.31 -0.13 15.06
CA VAL A 169 -22.32 0.23 14.05
C VAL A 169 -23.42 1.11 14.66
N LYS A 170 -23.93 0.76 15.85
CA LYS A 170 -24.96 1.55 16.54
C LYS A 170 -24.48 2.97 16.83
N THR A 171 -23.24 3.12 17.29
CA THR A 171 -22.66 4.43 17.57
C THR A 171 -22.44 5.22 16.29
N LEU A 172 -21.86 4.59 15.27
CA LEU A 172 -21.58 5.18 13.97
C LEU A 172 -22.85 5.72 13.29
N GLN A 173 -23.94 4.97 13.37
CA GLN A 173 -25.22 5.31 12.73
C GLN A 173 -26.14 6.20 13.60
N LYS A 174 -25.76 6.52 14.83
CA LYS A 174 -26.61 7.25 15.76
C LYS A 174 -27.09 8.61 15.23
N ARG A 175 -26.22 9.33 14.52
CA ARG A 175 -26.52 10.66 13.97
C ARG A 175 -26.62 10.69 12.45
N ASN A 176 -26.03 9.71 11.78
CA ASN A 176 -26.04 9.58 10.33
C ASN A 176 -26.28 8.13 9.96
N PRO A 177 -27.47 7.76 9.44
CA PRO A 177 -27.74 6.39 9.00
C PRO A 177 -26.89 5.95 7.82
N ASN A 178 -26.23 6.89 7.12
CA ASN A 178 -25.29 6.64 6.04
C ASN A 178 -23.90 7.17 6.43
N PRO A 179 -23.17 6.48 7.30
CA PRO A 179 -21.85 6.94 7.75
C PRO A 179 -20.85 6.90 6.59
N TYR A 180 -19.83 7.76 6.69
CA TYR A 180 -18.76 7.80 5.71
C TYR A 180 -17.80 6.60 5.80
N ASP A 181 -17.83 5.84 6.89
CA ASP A 181 -17.01 4.65 7.10
C ASP A 181 -17.89 3.39 7.03
N GLY A 182 -17.59 2.51 6.09
CA GLY A 182 -18.29 1.24 5.86
C GLY A 182 -17.65 0.05 6.59
N GLU A 183 -16.44 0.20 7.16
CA GLU A 183 -15.70 -0.93 7.74
C GLU A 183 -16.45 -1.66 8.85
N PRO A 184 -17.01 -0.99 9.86
CA PRO A 184 -17.74 -1.68 10.92
C PRO A 184 -18.96 -2.47 10.42
N LEU A 185 -19.62 -1.96 9.36
CA LEU A 185 -20.75 -2.66 8.72
C LEU A 185 -20.29 -3.91 8.00
N TYR A 186 -19.21 -3.81 7.23
CA TYR A 186 -18.62 -4.96 6.54
C TYR A 186 -18.15 -6.04 7.52
N ASN A 187 -17.43 -5.66 8.57
CA ASN A 187 -16.95 -6.58 9.60
C ASN A 187 -18.11 -7.26 10.35
N LEU A 188 -19.21 -6.52 10.64
CA LEU A 188 -20.41 -7.10 11.21
C LEU A 188 -21.04 -8.13 10.24
N GLY A 189 -21.07 -7.82 8.94
CA GLY A 189 -21.49 -8.76 7.91
C GLY A 189 -20.68 -10.06 7.94
N LEU A 190 -19.35 -9.97 8.09
CA LEU A 190 -18.48 -11.14 8.23
C LEU A 190 -18.82 -11.95 9.47
N ALA A 191 -18.98 -11.31 10.63
CA ALA A 191 -19.31 -11.99 11.87
C ALA A 191 -20.66 -12.74 11.78
N LEU A 192 -21.65 -12.16 11.11
CA LEU A 192 -22.97 -12.77 10.89
C LEU A 192 -22.89 -13.90 9.86
N LYS A 193 -22.17 -13.71 8.75
CA LYS A 193 -21.97 -14.73 7.70
C LYS A 193 -21.38 -16.02 8.27
N TYR A 194 -20.33 -15.89 9.09
CA TYR A 194 -19.67 -17.04 9.73
C TYR A 194 -20.54 -17.71 10.84
N GLN A 195 -21.61 -17.07 11.25
CA GLN A 195 -22.64 -17.67 12.10
C GLN A 195 -23.80 -18.29 11.32
N GLY A 196 -23.76 -18.29 9.98
CA GLY A 196 -24.83 -18.81 9.12
C GLY A 196 -26.05 -17.88 8.98
N ARG A 197 -25.96 -16.65 9.48
CA ARG A 197 -27.04 -15.64 9.43
C ARG A 197 -26.94 -14.84 8.13
N TYR A 198 -27.11 -15.51 7.01
CA TYR A 198 -26.81 -15.00 5.67
C TYR A 198 -27.63 -13.76 5.27
N ASN A 199 -28.93 -13.73 5.57
CA ASN A 199 -29.78 -12.58 5.22
C ASN A 199 -29.34 -11.32 5.98
N GLU A 200 -29.09 -11.43 7.28
CA GLU A 200 -28.62 -10.31 8.06
C GLU A 200 -27.21 -9.86 7.64
N ALA A 201 -26.34 -10.81 7.28
CA ALA A 201 -25.00 -10.51 6.77
C ALA A 201 -25.09 -9.76 5.43
N TYR A 202 -25.96 -10.18 4.53
CA TYR A 202 -26.21 -9.54 3.24
C TYR A 202 -26.61 -8.07 3.42
N ASP A 203 -27.56 -7.78 4.32
CA ASP A 203 -27.98 -6.41 4.61
C ASP A 203 -26.82 -5.53 5.11
N ARG A 204 -25.90 -6.10 5.90
CA ARG A 204 -24.74 -5.36 6.40
C ARG A 204 -23.71 -5.12 5.31
N PHE A 205 -23.41 -6.11 4.49
CA PHE A 205 -22.52 -5.95 3.35
C PHE A 205 -23.08 -4.94 2.33
N TYR A 206 -24.37 -5.07 1.98
CA TYR A 206 -24.99 -4.13 1.05
C TYR A 206 -24.95 -2.70 1.60
N LYS A 207 -25.20 -2.52 2.92
CA LYS A 207 -25.09 -1.20 3.55
C LYS A 207 -23.67 -0.66 3.55
N SER A 208 -22.65 -1.49 3.66
CA SER A 208 -21.25 -1.05 3.58
C SER A 208 -20.88 -0.50 2.20
N CYS A 209 -21.53 -0.99 1.13
CA CYS A 209 -21.32 -0.54 -0.26
C CYS A 209 -21.69 0.94 -0.50
N TRP A 210 -22.37 1.59 0.43
CA TRP A 210 -22.68 3.01 0.34
C TRP A 210 -21.44 3.89 0.60
N ASN A 211 -20.39 3.31 1.12
CA ASN A 211 -19.06 3.90 1.20
C ASN A 211 -18.18 3.39 0.05
N ALA A 212 -17.59 4.32 -0.73
CA ALA A 212 -16.82 3.98 -1.93
C ALA A 212 -15.67 3.00 -1.65
N ALA A 213 -15.00 3.13 -0.49
CA ALA A 213 -13.88 2.26 -0.12
C ALA A 213 -14.28 0.80 0.16
N TRP A 214 -15.58 0.55 0.37
CA TRP A 214 -16.11 -0.79 0.70
C TRP A 214 -17.03 -1.36 -0.37
N GLN A 215 -17.17 -0.69 -1.51
CA GLN A 215 -18.08 -1.10 -2.58
C GLN A 215 -17.66 -2.44 -3.19
N ASP A 216 -16.41 -2.60 -3.57
CA ASP A 216 -15.96 -3.84 -4.21
C ASP A 216 -16.07 -5.04 -3.26
N ALA A 217 -15.50 -4.94 -2.07
CA ALA A 217 -15.55 -6.00 -1.06
C ALA A 217 -16.97 -6.31 -0.61
N GLY A 218 -17.81 -5.28 -0.45
CA GLY A 218 -19.21 -5.41 -0.02
C GLY A 218 -20.07 -6.11 -1.07
N TYR A 219 -20.01 -5.67 -2.34
CA TYR A 219 -20.73 -6.33 -3.43
C TYR A 219 -20.25 -7.75 -3.67
N PHE A 220 -18.94 -8.00 -3.59
CA PHE A 220 -18.42 -9.36 -3.71
C PHE A 220 -18.93 -10.27 -2.59
N ALA A 221 -19.01 -9.76 -1.35
CA ALA A 221 -19.56 -10.52 -0.22
C ALA A 221 -21.07 -10.79 -0.38
N CYS A 222 -21.83 -9.84 -0.93
CA CYS A 222 -23.24 -10.02 -1.30
C CYS A 222 -23.39 -11.09 -2.36
N ALA A 223 -22.59 -11.04 -3.43
CA ALA A 223 -22.61 -12.05 -4.51
C ALA A 223 -22.34 -13.47 -4.01
N GLN A 224 -21.38 -13.61 -3.06
CA GLN A 224 -21.11 -14.90 -2.43
C GLN A 224 -22.35 -15.46 -1.71
N ILE A 225 -23.07 -14.61 -0.97
CA ILE A 225 -24.28 -15.04 -0.27
C ILE A 225 -25.40 -15.34 -1.26
N ALA A 226 -25.60 -14.50 -2.27
CA ALA A 226 -26.60 -14.73 -3.32
C ALA A 226 -26.35 -16.06 -4.05
N THR A 227 -25.09 -16.37 -4.38
CA THR A 227 -24.69 -17.66 -4.96
C THR A 227 -25.05 -18.83 -4.04
N MET A 228 -24.72 -18.75 -2.74
CA MET A 228 -25.03 -19.79 -1.76
C MET A 228 -26.54 -20.02 -1.60
N GLN A 229 -27.36 -19.00 -1.87
CA GLN A 229 -28.82 -19.06 -1.81
C GLN A 229 -29.45 -19.44 -3.15
N GLY A 230 -28.65 -19.68 -4.20
CA GLY A 230 -29.16 -20.02 -5.54
C GLY A 230 -29.72 -18.83 -6.34
N ARG A 231 -29.52 -17.59 -5.87
CA ARG A 231 -29.93 -16.35 -6.53
C ARG A 231 -28.85 -15.90 -7.53
N LEU A 232 -28.72 -16.66 -8.62
CA LEU A 232 -27.58 -16.52 -9.53
C LEU A 232 -27.60 -15.21 -10.33
N GLU A 233 -28.79 -14.72 -10.70
CA GLU A 233 -28.93 -13.43 -11.41
C GLU A 233 -28.48 -12.26 -10.52
N ASP A 234 -28.93 -12.21 -9.24
CA ASP A 234 -28.50 -11.24 -8.27
C ASP A 234 -26.98 -11.31 -8.05
N ALA A 235 -26.44 -12.54 -7.93
CA ALA A 235 -25.01 -12.75 -7.73
C ALA A 235 -24.17 -12.20 -8.90
N LEU A 236 -24.65 -12.37 -10.14
CA LEU A 236 -23.96 -11.86 -11.32
C LEU A 236 -23.96 -10.33 -11.35
N ASP A 237 -25.11 -9.69 -11.10
CA ASP A 237 -25.21 -8.21 -11.03
C ASP A 237 -24.28 -7.63 -9.97
N GLU A 238 -24.16 -8.28 -8.81
CA GLU A 238 -23.30 -7.81 -7.72
C GLU A 238 -21.81 -8.03 -8.02
N VAL A 239 -21.44 -9.12 -8.69
CA VAL A 239 -20.06 -9.31 -9.16
C VAL A 239 -19.70 -8.24 -10.18
N ASP A 240 -20.58 -7.94 -11.12
CA ASP A 240 -20.35 -6.89 -12.13
C ASP A 240 -20.15 -5.51 -11.48
N ARG A 241 -20.92 -5.19 -10.44
CA ARG A 241 -20.73 -3.96 -9.65
C ARG A 241 -19.38 -3.94 -8.94
N SER A 242 -18.99 -5.04 -8.31
CA SER A 242 -17.70 -5.18 -7.64
C SER A 242 -16.54 -4.96 -8.62
N LEU A 243 -16.58 -5.65 -9.77
CA LEU A 243 -15.57 -5.53 -10.82
C LEU A 243 -15.47 -4.11 -11.40
N THR A 244 -16.61 -3.44 -11.60
CA THR A 244 -16.63 -2.06 -12.13
C THR A 244 -15.86 -1.10 -11.22
N VAL A 245 -16.03 -1.22 -9.91
CA VAL A 245 -15.31 -0.39 -8.93
C VAL A 245 -13.83 -0.73 -8.92
N SER A 246 -13.49 -2.01 -8.83
CA SER A 246 -12.09 -2.48 -8.82
C SER A 246 -11.33 -2.09 -10.09
N TYR A 247 -11.95 -2.22 -11.25
CA TYR A 247 -11.37 -1.81 -12.54
C TYR A 247 -11.12 -0.30 -12.63
N THR A 248 -12.01 0.51 -12.07
CA THR A 248 -11.85 1.97 -12.03
C THR A 248 -10.64 2.37 -11.17
N HIS A 249 -10.43 1.70 -10.05
CA HIS A 249 -9.27 1.92 -9.20
C HIS A 249 -7.96 1.54 -9.91
N LEU A 250 -7.90 0.41 -10.61
CA LEU A 250 -6.72 -0.02 -11.37
C LEU A 250 -6.35 1.01 -12.44
N ARG A 251 -7.33 1.50 -13.22
CA ARG A 251 -7.09 2.53 -14.26
C ARG A 251 -6.60 3.86 -13.70
N ALA A 252 -7.04 4.25 -12.51
CA ALA A 252 -6.60 5.50 -11.90
C ALA A 252 -5.10 5.48 -11.52
N HIS A 253 -4.50 4.29 -11.36
CA HIS A 253 -3.07 4.13 -11.11
C HIS A 253 -2.22 4.02 -12.38
N GLU A 254 -2.85 3.84 -13.55
CA GLU A 254 -2.15 3.74 -14.84
C GLU A 254 -2.02 5.10 -15.57
N THR A 255 -2.65 6.15 -15.07
CA THR A 255 -2.59 7.52 -15.62
C THR A 255 -1.76 8.44 -14.73
#